data_2a0be88459910d77555c9c09bf7fec55
#
_entry.id   2a0be88459910d77555c9c09bf7fec55
#
_cell.length_a   1.000
_cell.length_b   1.000
_cell.length_c   1.000
_cell.angle_alpha   90.00
_cell.angle_beta   90.00
_cell.angle_gamma   90.00
#
_symmetry.space_group_name_H-M   'P 1'
#
loop_
_entity.id
_entity.type
_entity.pdbx_description
1 polymer ?
#
loop_
_entity_poly.entity_id
_entity_poly.type
_entity_poly.pdbx_seq_one_letter_code
_entity_poly.pdbx_strand_id
1 'polypeptide(L)'
;AALLMNKVKGNIKVNIVDLPGFGPTKEDTVADLAFLVGAKVINEQLGDDLDLIDVDCLGQAYSAITDDKNTVLTIETPEQELEERIKSIQKLIDKEDKNQFIKKKHQQRLAMLSGSVGMVKVGADSKVELKEKKDRIEDAIYATKAALKEGIVPGGGVALLNASQKISTDCVGEE
;
A
#
# COMPACT_ATOMS: atom_id res chain seq x y z
N ALA A 1 -10.01 -18.09 -17.82
CA ALA A 1 -11.15 -18.93 -18.16
C ALA A 1 -11.26 -20.14 -17.21
N ALA A 2 -10.23 -20.99 -17.04
CA ALA A 2 -10.26 -22.22 -16.25
C ALA A 2 -10.58 -21.99 -14.76
N LEU A 3 -9.93 -21.05 -14.10
CA LEU A 3 -10.16 -20.71 -12.68
C LEU A 3 -11.59 -20.20 -12.45
N LEU A 4 -12.11 -19.38 -13.38
CA LEU A 4 -13.48 -18.86 -13.28
C LEU A 4 -14.51 -19.97 -13.42
N MET A 5 -14.31 -20.91 -14.34
CA MET A 5 -15.19 -22.07 -14.52
C MET A 5 -15.21 -22.95 -13.26
N ASN A 6 -14.06 -23.19 -12.64
CA ASN A 6 -13.99 -23.98 -11.41
C ASN A 6 -14.59 -23.24 -10.20
N LYS A 7 -14.47 -21.91 -10.15
CA LYS A 7 -15.16 -21.07 -9.15
C LYS A 7 -16.68 -21.19 -9.27
N VAL A 8 -17.23 -21.10 -10.51
CA VAL A 8 -18.68 -21.24 -10.76
C VAL A 8 -19.18 -22.63 -10.42
N LYS A 9 -18.39 -23.67 -10.69
CA LYS A 9 -18.71 -25.07 -10.31
C LYS A 9 -18.58 -25.34 -8.81
N GLY A 10 -18.06 -24.40 -8.04
CA GLY A 10 -17.87 -24.56 -6.58
C GLY A 10 -16.71 -25.50 -6.19
N ASN A 11 -15.87 -25.92 -7.13
CA ASN A 11 -14.76 -26.82 -6.86
C ASN A 11 -13.64 -26.13 -6.07
N ILE A 12 -13.42 -24.84 -6.32
CA ILE A 12 -12.39 -24.04 -5.64
C ILE A 12 -12.92 -22.67 -5.26
N LYS A 13 -12.43 -22.13 -4.15
CA LYS A 13 -12.66 -20.74 -3.76
C LYS A 13 -11.52 -19.89 -4.34
N VAL A 14 -11.81 -19.15 -5.40
CA VAL A 14 -10.83 -18.32 -6.10
C VAL A 14 -11.27 -16.87 -6.09
N ASN A 15 -10.34 -15.97 -5.80
CA ASN A 15 -10.47 -14.55 -6.06
C ASN A 15 -9.43 -14.14 -7.10
N ILE A 16 -9.85 -13.36 -8.09
CA ILE A 16 -8.98 -12.86 -9.16
C ILE A 16 -8.86 -11.35 -8.93
N VAL A 17 -7.65 -10.90 -8.67
CA VAL A 17 -7.35 -9.50 -8.40
C VAL A 17 -6.42 -8.99 -9.49
N ASP A 18 -6.78 -7.88 -10.12
CA ASP A 18 -5.91 -7.20 -11.07
C ASP A 18 -4.99 -6.22 -10.33
N LEU A 19 -3.68 -6.31 -10.58
CA LEU A 19 -2.70 -5.42 -9.98
C LEU A 19 -2.64 -4.09 -10.75
N PRO A 20 -2.64 -2.96 -10.04
CA PRO A 20 -2.54 -1.65 -10.67
C PRO A 20 -1.14 -1.44 -11.27
N GLY A 21 -1.11 -0.77 -12.42
CA GLY A 21 0.12 -0.41 -13.11
C GLY A 21 0.21 -1.00 -14.51
N PHE A 22 1.20 -0.52 -15.27
CA PHE A 22 1.46 -0.96 -16.65
C PHE A 22 2.96 -1.17 -16.85
N GLY A 23 3.31 -2.11 -17.74
CA GLY A 23 4.69 -2.38 -18.16
C GLY A 23 5.61 -2.84 -17.02
N PRO A 24 6.89 -2.48 -17.05
CA PRO A 24 7.90 -2.97 -16.12
C PRO A 24 7.55 -2.75 -14.65
N THR A 25 6.82 -1.69 -14.33
CA THR A 25 6.39 -1.39 -12.95
C THR A 25 5.40 -2.43 -12.41
N LYS A 26 4.52 -2.95 -13.28
CA LYS A 26 3.58 -4.02 -12.90
C LYS A 26 4.34 -5.32 -12.68
N GLU A 27 5.29 -5.65 -13.54
CA GLU A 27 6.15 -6.84 -13.41
C GLU A 27 6.95 -6.83 -12.11
N ASP A 28 7.55 -5.70 -11.78
CA ASP A 28 8.26 -5.51 -10.50
C ASP A 28 7.36 -5.73 -9.28
N THR A 29 6.12 -5.22 -9.33
CA THR A 29 5.14 -5.37 -8.24
C THR A 29 4.70 -6.84 -8.11
N VAL A 30 4.48 -7.51 -9.23
CA VAL A 30 4.16 -8.96 -9.27
C VAL A 30 5.30 -9.76 -8.67
N ALA A 31 6.55 -9.45 -9.05
CA ALA A 31 7.74 -10.14 -8.53
C ALA A 31 7.92 -9.93 -7.02
N ASP A 32 7.67 -8.71 -6.52
CA ASP A 32 7.73 -8.42 -5.08
C ASP A 32 6.61 -9.15 -4.31
N LEU A 33 5.40 -9.21 -4.87
CA LEU A 33 4.28 -9.95 -4.27
C LEU A 33 4.56 -11.45 -4.26
N ALA A 34 5.05 -12.02 -5.37
CA ALA A 34 5.42 -13.42 -5.48
C ALA A 34 6.52 -13.78 -4.46
N PHE A 35 7.53 -12.94 -4.32
CA PHE A 35 8.56 -13.09 -3.30
C PHE A 35 7.97 -13.14 -1.88
N LEU A 36 7.06 -12.22 -1.54
CA LEU A 36 6.44 -12.14 -0.22
C LEU A 36 5.62 -13.38 0.14
N VAL A 37 4.93 -13.99 -0.82
CA VAL A 37 4.09 -15.18 -0.59
C VAL A 37 4.81 -16.49 -0.89
N GLY A 38 6.07 -16.43 -1.37
CA GLY A 38 6.82 -17.61 -1.79
C GLY A 38 6.29 -18.26 -3.06
N ALA A 39 5.62 -17.49 -3.94
CA ALA A 39 5.10 -17.98 -5.22
C ALA A 39 6.09 -17.77 -6.36
N LYS A 40 5.94 -18.54 -7.44
CA LYS A 40 6.66 -18.32 -8.70
C LYS A 40 5.78 -17.50 -9.66
N VAL A 41 6.35 -16.45 -10.25
CA VAL A 41 5.67 -15.68 -11.29
C VAL A 41 5.63 -16.50 -12.57
N ILE A 42 4.44 -16.65 -13.14
CA ILE A 42 4.23 -17.35 -14.39
C ILE A 42 4.05 -16.31 -15.49
N ASN A 43 4.90 -16.38 -16.51
CA ASN A 43 4.87 -15.45 -17.62
C ASN A 43 4.91 -16.21 -18.95
N GLU A 44 3.80 -16.23 -19.65
CA GLU A 44 3.66 -16.85 -20.98
C GLU A 44 4.67 -16.28 -22.01
N GLN A 45 5.06 -15.00 -21.87
CA GLN A 45 6.03 -14.36 -22.77
C GLN A 45 7.46 -14.92 -22.55
N LEU A 46 7.75 -15.48 -21.39
CA LEU A 46 9.01 -16.15 -21.09
C LEU A 46 8.98 -17.66 -21.42
N GLY A 47 7.85 -18.16 -21.92
CA GLY A 47 7.69 -19.56 -22.32
C GLY A 47 7.13 -20.46 -21.22
N ASP A 48 6.62 -19.90 -20.14
CA ASP A 48 5.90 -20.69 -19.13
C ASP A 48 4.55 -21.14 -19.69
N ASP A 49 4.25 -22.43 -19.61
CA ASP A 49 2.97 -22.99 -20.04
C ASP A 49 2.07 -23.21 -18.83
N LEU A 50 0.87 -22.63 -18.89
CA LEU A 50 -0.14 -22.74 -17.82
C LEU A 50 -0.61 -24.20 -17.59
N ASP A 51 -0.52 -25.05 -18.59
CA ASP A 51 -0.93 -26.46 -18.50
C ASP A 51 0.15 -27.34 -17.80
N LEU A 52 1.38 -26.83 -17.67
CA LEU A 52 2.52 -27.53 -17.04
C LEU A 52 2.86 -27.01 -15.64
N ILE A 53 2.01 -26.19 -15.04
CA ILE A 53 2.26 -25.60 -13.74
C ILE A 53 2.05 -26.63 -12.63
N ASP A 54 3.10 -26.84 -11.84
CA ASP A 54 3.05 -27.64 -10.62
C ASP A 54 2.56 -26.83 -9.41
N VAL A 55 2.10 -27.56 -8.40
CA VAL A 55 1.64 -26.97 -7.11
C VAL A 55 2.75 -26.19 -6.43
N ASP A 56 3.99 -26.51 -6.68
CA ASP A 56 5.19 -25.83 -6.13
C ASP A 56 5.34 -24.37 -6.59
N CYS A 57 4.59 -23.96 -7.62
CA CYS A 57 4.54 -22.56 -8.04
C CYS A 57 3.60 -21.69 -7.20
N LEU A 58 2.77 -22.32 -6.35
CA LEU A 58 1.81 -21.61 -5.50
C LEU A 58 2.48 -21.11 -4.22
N GLY A 59 2.25 -19.84 -3.91
CA GLY A 59 2.64 -19.28 -2.63
C GLY A 59 1.64 -19.56 -1.52
N GLN A 60 1.97 -19.13 -0.32
CA GLN A 60 1.13 -19.30 0.86
C GLN A 60 0.88 -17.97 1.56
N ALA A 61 -0.33 -17.81 2.10
CA ALA A 61 -0.70 -16.70 2.97
C ALA A 61 -1.63 -17.20 4.07
N TYR A 62 -1.54 -16.63 5.27
CA TYR A 62 -2.43 -16.97 6.38
C TYR A 62 -3.86 -16.52 6.13
N SER A 63 -4.01 -15.34 5.55
CA SER A 63 -5.32 -14.84 5.15
C SER A 63 -5.20 -13.87 3.99
N ALA A 64 -6.27 -13.81 3.18
CA ALA A 64 -6.46 -12.85 2.13
C ALA A 64 -7.84 -12.22 2.30
N ILE A 65 -7.90 -10.91 2.52
CA ILE A 65 -9.13 -10.15 2.67
C ILE A 65 -9.17 -9.13 1.54
N THR A 66 -10.19 -9.22 0.70
CA THR A 66 -10.38 -8.33 -0.45
C THR A 66 -11.62 -7.48 -0.26
N ASP A 67 -11.46 -6.19 -0.32
CA ASP A 67 -12.50 -5.17 -0.42
C ASP A 67 -12.59 -4.65 -1.86
N ASP A 68 -13.53 -3.74 -2.13
CA ASP A 68 -13.75 -3.15 -3.45
C ASP A 68 -12.51 -2.44 -4.02
N LYS A 69 -11.60 -1.99 -3.16
CA LYS A 69 -10.43 -1.18 -3.54
C LYS A 69 -9.09 -1.83 -3.19
N ASN A 70 -9.07 -2.71 -2.20
CA ASN A 70 -7.81 -3.21 -1.63
C ASN A 70 -7.90 -4.72 -1.37
N THR A 71 -6.75 -5.37 -1.51
CA THR A 71 -6.55 -6.75 -1.05
C THR A 71 -5.44 -6.74 0.00
N VAL A 72 -5.76 -7.22 1.19
CA VAL A 72 -4.80 -7.35 2.30
C VAL A 72 -4.44 -8.82 2.46
N LEU A 73 -3.15 -9.10 2.32
CA LEU A 73 -2.58 -10.42 2.53
C LEU A 73 -1.84 -10.45 3.87
N THR A 74 -2.13 -11.43 4.71
CA THR A 74 -1.35 -11.68 5.91
C THR A 74 -0.39 -12.83 5.61
N ILE A 75 0.90 -12.53 5.67
CA ILE A 75 1.98 -13.45 5.30
C ILE A 75 3.03 -13.51 6.40
N GLU A 76 3.84 -14.54 6.38
CA GLU A 76 5.06 -14.66 7.17
C GLU A 76 6.23 -14.84 6.20
N THR A 77 7.09 -13.84 6.12
CA THR A 77 8.27 -13.89 5.28
C THR A 77 9.52 -13.89 6.18
N PRO A 78 10.55 -14.69 5.89
CA PRO A 78 11.80 -14.67 6.64
C PRO A 78 12.41 -13.26 6.66
N GLU A 79 12.72 -12.74 7.85
CA GLU A 79 13.21 -11.36 8.02
C GLU A 79 14.50 -11.10 7.24
N GLN A 80 15.39 -12.05 7.17
CA GLN A 80 16.69 -11.89 6.49
C GLN A 80 16.54 -11.65 4.99
N GLU A 81 15.72 -12.45 4.31
CA GLU A 81 15.48 -12.31 2.87
C GLU A 81 14.74 -11.00 2.56
N LEU A 82 13.81 -10.61 3.44
CA LEU A 82 13.08 -9.37 3.33
C LEU A 82 14.01 -8.15 3.46
N GLU A 83 14.92 -8.17 4.43
CA GLU A 83 15.90 -7.09 4.60
C GLU A 83 16.83 -6.94 3.39
N GLU A 84 17.30 -8.04 2.81
CA GLU A 84 18.14 -8.00 1.60
C GLU A 84 17.37 -7.37 0.42
N ARG A 85 16.11 -7.73 0.25
CA ARG A 85 15.26 -7.16 -0.78
C ARG A 85 15.02 -5.66 -0.56
N ILE A 86 14.72 -5.26 0.67
CA ILE A 86 14.56 -3.85 1.07
C ILE A 86 15.84 -3.06 0.77
N LYS A 87 17.01 -3.57 1.17
CA LYS A 87 18.31 -2.93 0.90
C LYS A 87 18.59 -2.78 -0.60
N SER A 88 18.17 -3.75 -1.41
CA SER A 88 18.33 -3.68 -2.86
C SER A 88 17.50 -2.57 -3.48
N ILE A 89 16.24 -2.42 -3.07
CA ILE A 89 15.35 -1.37 -3.54
C ILE A 89 15.79 0.00 -3.04
N GLN A 90 16.26 0.10 -1.80
CA GLN A 90 16.81 1.35 -1.26
C GLN A 90 17.99 1.87 -2.12
N LYS A 91 18.90 0.97 -2.53
CA LYS A 91 19.99 1.32 -3.44
C LYS A 91 19.51 1.80 -4.81
N LEU A 92 18.36 1.31 -5.29
CA LEU A 92 17.75 1.80 -6.54
C LEU A 92 17.20 3.21 -6.36
N ILE A 93 16.54 3.48 -5.23
CA ILE A 93 16.03 4.82 -4.88
C ILE A 93 17.17 5.84 -4.80
N ASP A 94 18.29 5.47 -4.19
CA ASP A 94 19.45 6.35 -4.01
C ASP A 94 20.19 6.64 -5.34
N LYS A 95 20.10 5.73 -6.31
CA LYS A 95 20.70 5.91 -7.64
C LYS A 95 19.83 6.76 -8.58
N GLU A 96 18.53 6.80 -8.36
CA GLU A 96 17.55 7.47 -9.22
C GLU A 96 17.31 8.93 -8.78
N ASP A 97 18.31 9.80 -9.04
CA ASP A 97 18.17 11.23 -8.71
C ASP A 97 17.38 12.04 -9.76
N LYS A 98 17.30 11.55 -11.00
CA LYS A 98 16.78 12.32 -12.13
C LYS A 98 15.31 12.14 -12.43
N ASN A 99 14.71 11.00 -12.07
CA ASN A 99 13.33 10.70 -12.41
C ASN A 99 12.45 10.52 -11.17
N GLN A 100 11.78 11.59 -10.76
CA GLN A 100 10.90 11.58 -9.60
C GLN A 100 9.76 10.57 -9.70
N PHE A 101 9.28 10.24 -10.89
CA PHE A 101 8.23 9.25 -11.09
C PHE A 101 8.72 7.84 -10.74
N ILE A 102 9.89 7.46 -11.24
CA ILE A 102 10.50 6.15 -10.95
C ILE A 102 10.85 6.07 -9.45
N LYS A 103 11.43 7.13 -8.90
CA LYS A 103 11.73 7.23 -7.46
C LYS A 103 10.49 7.01 -6.59
N LYS A 104 9.36 7.64 -6.94
CA LYS A 104 8.09 7.45 -6.24
C LYS A 104 7.58 6.02 -6.34
N LYS A 105 7.78 5.35 -7.48
CA LYS A 105 7.41 3.95 -7.67
C LYS A 105 8.25 3.01 -6.80
N HIS A 106 9.56 3.21 -6.75
CA HIS A 106 10.43 2.43 -5.84
C HIS A 106 10.11 2.68 -4.37
N GLN A 107 9.73 3.91 -3.99
CA GLN A 107 9.23 4.21 -2.65
C GLN A 107 7.93 3.48 -2.32
N GLN A 108 7.00 3.35 -3.29
CA GLN A 108 5.78 2.56 -3.12
C GLN A 108 6.09 1.08 -2.93
N ARG A 109 7.02 0.52 -3.71
CA ARG A 109 7.50 -0.87 -3.54
C ARG A 109 8.13 -1.08 -2.17
N LEU A 110 9.01 -0.16 -1.76
CA LEU A 110 9.63 -0.19 -0.44
C LEU A 110 8.58 -0.18 0.68
N ALA A 111 7.57 0.68 0.58
CA ALA A 111 6.48 0.76 1.54
C ALA A 111 5.64 -0.53 1.59
N MET A 112 5.44 -1.20 0.46
CA MET A 112 4.73 -2.48 0.39
C MET A 112 5.53 -3.59 1.08
N LEU A 113 6.84 -3.63 0.89
CA LEU A 113 7.72 -4.65 1.48
C LEU A 113 8.01 -4.41 2.96
N SER A 114 8.21 -3.17 3.36
CA SER A 114 8.56 -2.80 4.75
C SER A 114 7.33 -2.51 5.63
N GLY A 115 6.15 -2.41 5.05
CA GLY A 115 4.96 -1.92 5.72
C GLY A 115 4.11 -3.01 6.38
N SER A 116 3.96 -2.92 7.69
CA SER A 116 2.83 -3.56 8.36
C SER A 116 1.57 -2.75 8.07
N VAL A 117 0.51 -3.41 7.62
CA VAL A 117 -0.80 -2.77 7.44
C VAL A 117 -1.56 -2.85 8.75
N GLY A 118 -1.75 -1.71 9.41
CA GLY A 118 -2.66 -1.62 10.55
C GLY A 118 -4.12 -1.64 10.07
N MET A 119 -4.91 -2.57 10.60
CA MET A 119 -6.34 -2.66 10.28
C MET A 119 -7.17 -2.19 11.47
N VAL A 120 -7.94 -1.11 11.28
CA VAL A 120 -8.91 -0.62 12.27
C VAL A 120 -10.30 -1.11 11.86
N LYS A 121 -10.85 -2.05 12.64
CA LYS A 121 -12.23 -2.55 12.43
C LYS A 121 -13.22 -1.64 13.13
N VAL A 122 -14.18 -1.12 12.39
CA VAL A 122 -15.22 -0.20 12.88
C VAL A 122 -16.57 -0.88 12.80
N GLY A 123 -17.33 -0.86 13.90
CA GLY A 123 -18.69 -1.35 13.97
C GLY A 123 -19.67 -0.27 14.38
N ALA A 124 -20.94 -0.38 13.94
CA ALA A 124 -22.05 0.46 14.35
C ALA A 124 -23.38 -0.28 14.16
N ASP A 125 -24.44 0.20 14.82
CA ASP A 125 -25.77 -0.41 14.75
C ASP A 125 -26.54 -0.05 13.47
N SER A 126 -26.14 1.03 12.77
CA SER A 126 -26.71 1.44 11.51
C SER A 126 -25.66 1.75 10.45
N LYS A 127 -26.07 1.67 9.17
CA LYS A 127 -25.17 2.01 8.03
C LYS A 127 -24.75 3.47 8.02
N VAL A 128 -25.62 4.36 8.46
CA VAL A 128 -25.35 5.81 8.52
C VAL A 128 -24.30 6.10 9.59
N GLU A 129 -24.50 5.55 10.78
CA GLU A 129 -23.56 5.67 11.89
C GLU A 129 -22.19 5.02 11.56
N LEU A 130 -22.21 3.87 10.88
CA LEU A 130 -20.97 3.22 10.42
C LEU A 130 -20.19 4.12 9.47
N LYS A 131 -20.87 4.80 8.55
CA LYS A 131 -20.25 5.73 7.63
C LYS A 131 -19.63 6.91 8.37
N GLU A 132 -20.39 7.55 9.27
CA GLU A 132 -19.90 8.66 10.08
C GLU A 132 -18.67 8.27 10.92
N LYS A 133 -18.71 7.12 11.58
CA LYS A 133 -17.55 6.61 12.35
C LYS A 133 -16.34 6.35 11.45
N LYS A 134 -16.53 5.78 10.26
CA LYS A 134 -15.44 5.59 9.29
C LYS A 134 -14.81 6.92 8.87
N ASP A 135 -15.62 7.89 8.48
CA ASP A 135 -15.16 9.20 8.05
C ASP A 135 -14.36 9.89 9.18
N ARG A 136 -14.86 9.83 10.42
CA ARG A 136 -14.18 10.39 11.60
C ARG A 136 -12.83 9.72 11.90
N ILE A 137 -12.75 8.40 11.74
CA ILE A 137 -11.50 7.65 11.92
C ILE A 137 -10.52 7.97 10.79
N GLU A 138 -10.99 8.09 9.57
CA GLU A 138 -10.16 8.45 8.41
C GLU A 138 -9.54 9.84 8.61
N ASP A 139 -10.33 10.82 9.04
CA ASP A 139 -9.85 12.17 9.39
C ASP A 139 -8.78 12.13 10.49
N ALA A 140 -9.00 11.34 11.54
CA ALA A 140 -8.03 11.16 12.62
C ALA A 140 -6.71 10.54 12.13
N ILE A 141 -6.77 9.57 11.20
CA ILE A 141 -5.59 8.95 10.60
C ILE A 141 -4.82 9.96 9.75
N TYR A 142 -5.52 10.76 8.93
CA TYR A 142 -4.87 11.79 8.12
C TYR A 142 -4.23 12.88 8.98
N ALA A 143 -4.91 13.35 10.01
CA ALA A 143 -4.38 14.32 10.95
C ALA A 143 -3.13 13.78 11.68
N THR A 144 -3.17 12.52 12.12
CA THR A 144 -2.02 11.87 12.78
C THR A 144 -0.83 11.72 11.83
N LYS A 145 -1.06 11.31 10.58
CA LYS A 145 0.00 11.23 9.56
C LYS A 145 0.63 12.58 9.25
N ALA A 146 -0.18 13.63 9.16
CA ALA A 146 0.30 15.00 8.97
C ALA A 146 1.13 15.45 10.18
N ALA A 147 0.66 15.19 11.39
CA ALA A 147 1.35 15.54 12.62
C ALA A 147 2.72 14.84 12.75
N LEU A 148 2.82 13.58 12.37
CA LEU A 148 4.07 12.82 12.35
C LEU A 148 5.08 13.38 11.33
N LYS A 149 4.60 13.90 10.22
CA LYS A 149 5.44 14.39 9.12
C LYS A 149 5.87 15.85 9.32
N GLU A 150 4.96 16.71 9.78
CA GLU A 150 5.11 18.15 9.79
C GLU A 150 5.11 18.76 11.20
N GLY A 151 4.82 17.96 12.23
CA GLY A 151 4.69 18.41 13.62
C GLY A 151 3.30 18.94 13.93
N ILE A 152 3.17 19.56 15.11
CA ILE A 152 1.89 20.06 15.62
C ILE A 152 2.00 21.52 16.02
N VAL A 153 0.88 22.23 15.95
CA VAL A 153 0.69 23.58 16.46
C VAL A 153 -0.54 23.65 17.36
N PRO A 154 -0.66 24.63 18.27
CA PRO A 154 -1.85 24.82 19.07
C PRO A 154 -3.10 25.01 18.18
N GLY A 155 -4.16 24.26 18.46
CA GLY A 155 -5.43 24.36 17.74
C GLY A 155 -6.29 25.55 18.17
N GLY A 156 -7.53 25.59 17.67
CA GLY A 156 -8.53 26.59 18.09
C GLY A 156 -8.18 28.04 17.74
N GLY A 157 -7.35 28.27 16.71
CA GLY A 157 -6.93 29.62 16.32
C GLY A 157 -5.75 30.19 17.15
N VAL A 158 -5.32 29.51 18.22
CA VAL A 158 -4.24 29.99 19.11
C VAL A 158 -2.92 30.15 18.37
N ALA A 159 -2.62 29.27 17.39
CA ALA A 159 -1.40 29.40 16.57
C ALA A 159 -1.37 30.72 15.79
N LEU A 160 -2.50 31.13 15.21
CA LEU A 160 -2.62 32.40 14.49
C LEU A 160 -2.53 33.61 15.44
N LEU A 161 -3.16 33.50 16.61
CA LEU A 161 -3.07 34.54 17.64
C LEU A 161 -1.62 34.74 18.11
N ASN A 162 -0.91 33.64 18.37
CA ASN A 162 0.51 33.71 18.77
C ASN A 162 1.39 34.24 17.62
N ALA A 163 1.07 33.93 16.38
CA ALA A 163 1.79 34.47 15.22
C ALA A 163 1.54 35.95 15.06
N SER A 164 0.29 36.42 15.22
CA SER A 164 -0.05 37.85 15.10
C SER A 164 0.68 38.73 16.10
N GLN A 165 0.95 38.23 17.31
CA GLN A 165 1.72 38.95 18.34
C GLN A 165 3.21 39.10 17.95
N LYS A 166 3.71 38.29 17.04
CA LYS A 166 5.12 38.32 16.57
C LYS A 166 5.32 39.14 15.31
N ILE A 167 4.24 39.50 14.64
CA ILE A 167 4.28 40.34 13.43
C ILE A 167 4.39 41.79 13.91
N SER A 168 5.52 42.45 13.61
CA SER A 168 5.64 43.89 13.85
C SER A 168 4.69 44.66 12.94
N THR A 169 4.11 45.74 13.46
CA THR A 169 3.18 46.62 12.77
C THR A 169 3.78 47.33 11.54
N ASP A 170 5.06 47.18 11.28
CA ASP A 170 5.75 47.73 10.12
C ASP A 170 5.48 46.99 8.80
N CYS A 171 4.67 45.90 8.84
CA CYS A 171 4.25 45.17 7.66
C CYS A 171 2.87 45.57 7.13
N VAL A 172 2.34 46.70 7.54
CA VAL A 172 1.15 47.28 6.90
C VAL A 172 1.62 47.89 5.59
N GLY A 173 1.62 47.07 4.55
CA GLY A 173 1.95 47.46 3.19
C GLY A 173 1.02 48.54 2.72
N GLU A 174 1.60 49.47 2.03
CA GLU A 174 0.91 50.37 1.14
C GLU A 174 0.06 49.52 0.16
N GLU A 175 -1.19 49.96 -0.08
CA GLU A 175 -2.09 49.45 -1.12
C GLU A 175 -1.47 49.65 -2.52
#